data_a4525c72007e8edcf8c1e1c882c37ddf
#
_entry.id   a4525c72007e8edcf8c1e1c882c37ddf
#
_cell.length_a   1.000
_cell.length_b   1.000
_cell.length_c   1.000
_cell.angle_alpha   90.00
_cell.angle_beta   90.00
_cell.angle_gamma   90.00
#
_symmetry.space_group_name_H-M   'P 1'
#
loop_
_entity.id
_entity.type
_entity.pdbx_description
1 polymer ?
#
loop_
_entity_poly.entity_id
_entity_poly.type
_entity_poly.pdbx_seq_one_letter_code
_entity_poly.pdbx_strand_id
1 'polypeptide(L)'
;MRNLLFGAVLLAGAGCSLITVKQDPFPALEVRADRPPPAPSRVVLTASSITIGEKVQFATGSSQILPVSFGLLDEVAKVLTDNPQIEQIQVEGHTDSTGTAQINRKLSQQRAESVMGYLASKGVAASRMKAKGFGPDRPIADNATDAGKEQNRRVEFNIVKQGPKKTVVRDD
;
A
#
# COMPACT_ATOMS: atom_id res chain seq x y z
N MET A 1 20.73 -1.28 56.11
CA MET A 1 21.70 -0.79 57.11
C MET A 1 22.63 0.23 56.47
N ARG A 2 22.47 1.47 56.74
CA ARG A 2 23.47 2.49 57.13
C ARG A 2 22.85 3.84 57.07
N ASN A 3 22.37 4.29 58.24
CA ASN A 3 22.05 5.68 58.55
C ASN A 3 23.31 6.52 58.49
N LEU A 4 23.23 7.68 57.83
CA LEU A 4 24.17 8.78 58.03
C LEU A 4 23.37 9.99 58.46
N LEU A 5 23.41 10.20 59.80
CA LEU A 5 23.10 11.43 60.46
C LEU A 5 24.13 12.52 60.06
N PHE A 6 23.70 13.64 59.60
CA PHE A 6 24.53 14.85 59.61
C PHE A 6 23.88 15.94 60.46
N GLY A 7 24.68 16.37 61.33
CA GLY A 7 24.36 17.22 62.47
C GLY A 7 23.94 18.63 62.10
N ALA A 8 23.12 19.13 62.96
CA ALA A 8 22.70 20.55 63.03
C ALA A 8 23.86 21.43 63.51
N VAL A 9 24.22 22.43 62.71
CA VAL A 9 24.95 23.59 63.21
C VAL A 9 23.95 24.74 63.33
N LEU A 10 23.67 25.11 64.58
CA LEU A 10 22.96 26.34 64.89
C LEU A 10 23.96 27.52 64.78
N LEU A 11 23.70 28.43 63.86
CA LEU A 11 24.22 29.77 63.86
C LEU A 11 23.05 30.74 63.95
N ALA A 12 22.92 31.35 65.09
CA ALA A 12 22.00 32.45 65.33
C ALA A 12 22.51 33.72 64.64
N GLY A 13 21.71 34.33 63.78
CA GLY A 13 22.00 35.61 63.15
C GLY A 13 20.95 36.02 62.16
N ALA A 14 20.13 37.05 62.59
CA ALA A 14 19.37 37.99 61.78
C ALA A 14 18.51 37.45 60.60
N GLY A 15 17.24 37.44 60.82
CA GLY A 15 16.15 37.76 59.88
C GLY A 15 16.33 37.56 58.37
N CYS A 16 16.41 36.33 57.89
CA CYS A 16 16.11 36.04 56.51
C CYS A 16 14.94 35.04 56.48
N SER A 17 13.78 35.49 56.05
CA SER A 17 12.69 34.61 55.67
C SER A 17 13.13 33.67 54.58
N LEU A 18 13.32 32.40 54.88
CA LEU A 18 13.53 31.39 53.89
C LEU A 18 12.23 31.19 53.12
N ILE A 19 12.15 31.74 51.93
CA ILE A 19 11.11 31.42 50.97
C ILE A 19 11.36 29.98 50.53
N THR A 20 10.58 29.05 51.09
CA THR A 20 10.54 27.67 50.59
C THR A 20 9.75 27.67 49.29
N VAL A 21 10.46 27.74 48.18
CA VAL A 21 9.84 27.51 46.86
C VAL A 21 9.53 26.02 46.79
N LYS A 22 8.24 25.64 46.98
CA LYS A 22 7.76 24.33 46.59
C LYS A 22 7.85 24.30 45.07
N GLN A 23 8.84 23.57 44.57
CA GLN A 23 8.91 23.22 43.17
C GLN A 23 7.88 22.09 42.92
N ASP A 24 6.69 22.45 42.47
CA ASP A 24 5.73 21.47 42.00
C ASP A 24 6.39 20.73 40.85
N PRO A 25 6.38 19.38 40.87
CA PRO A 25 6.91 18.62 39.73
C PRO A 25 6.09 19.02 38.50
N PHE A 26 6.76 19.50 37.47
CA PHE A 26 6.13 19.78 36.20
C PHE A 26 5.28 18.56 35.82
N PRO A 27 3.98 18.75 35.46
CA PRO A 27 3.18 17.63 34.97
C PRO A 27 3.94 17.02 33.78
N ALA A 28 4.13 15.71 33.82
CA ALA A 28 4.73 14.98 32.72
C ALA A 28 3.97 15.33 31.44
N LEU A 29 4.63 15.98 30.49
CA LEU A 29 4.07 16.20 29.17
C LEU A 29 3.89 14.83 28.54
N GLU A 30 2.65 14.28 28.62
CA GLU A 30 2.26 13.16 27.78
C GLU A 30 2.23 13.65 26.33
N VAL A 31 3.37 13.47 25.64
CA VAL A 31 3.40 13.60 24.19
C VAL A 31 2.63 12.42 23.62
N ARG A 32 1.32 12.55 23.52
CA ARG A 32 0.53 11.71 22.64
C ARG A 32 0.92 12.06 21.22
N ALA A 33 1.82 11.28 20.67
CA ALA A 33 2.04 11.29 19.24
C ALA A 33 0.77 10.76 18.59
N ASP A 34 -0.18 11.66 18.28
CA ASP A 34 -1.30 11.36 17.42
C ASP A 34 -0.69 10.98 16.06
N ARG A 35 -0.52 9.66 15.86
CA ARG A 35 -0.15 9.16 14.53
C ARG A 35 -1.27 9.58 13.60
N PRO A 36 -1.00 10.38 12.57
CA PRO A 36 -2.02 10.73 11.59
C PRO A 36 -2.67 9.43 11.08
N PRO A 37 -3.97 9.43 10.83
CA PRO A 37 -4.64 8.25 10.30
C PRO A 37 -3.88 7.77 9.07
N PRO A 38 -3.68 6.45 8.89
CA PRO A 38 -3.00 5.93 7.72
C PRO A 38 -3.70 6.48 6.48
N ALA A 39 -2.91 6.97 5.52
CA ALA A 39 -3.43 7.42 4.24
C ALA A 39 -4.35 6.34 3.66
N PRO A 40 -5.46 6.71 3.01
CA PRO A 40 -6.36 5.72 2.42
C PRO A 40 -5.56 4.82 1.49
N SER A 41 -5.72 3.51 1.67
CA SER A 41 -5.00 2.53 0.85
C SER A 41 -5.40 2.70 -0.61
N ARG A 42 -4.41 2.87 -1.49
CA ARG A 42 -4.62 2.96 -2.95
C ARG A 42 -5.01 1.60 -3.55
N VAL A 43 -4.84 0.55 -2.78
CA VAL A 43 -5.12 -0.83 -3.17
C VAL A 43 -6.15 -1.43 -2.23
N VAL A 44 -7.26 -1.91 -2.79
CA VAL A 44 -8.37 -2.50 -2.04
C VAL A 44 -8.57 -3.93 -2.49
N LEU A 45 -8.50 -4.87 -1.55
CA LEU A 45 -8.82 -6.27 -1.79
C LEU A 45 -10.34 -6.47 -1.66
N THR A 46 -10.96 -6.91 -2.75
CA THR A 46 -12.36 -7.35 -2.80
C THR A 46 -12.47 -8.88 -2.81
N ALA A 47 -13.67 -9.41 -2.86
CA ALA A 47 -13.88 -10.87 -2.94
C ALA A 47 -13.39 -11.47 -4.27
N SER A 48 -13.38 -10.69 -5.36
CA SER A 48 -13.08 -11.17 -6.72
C SER A 48 -11.90 -10.49 -7.40
N SER A 49 -11.40 -9.40 -6.84
CA SER A 49 -10.33 -8.61 -7.47
C SER A 49 -9.51 -7.82 -6.45
N ILE A 50 -8.35 -7.36 -6.90
CA ILE A 50 -7.58 -6.32 -6.22
C ILE A 50 -7.80 -5.04 -7.03
N THR A 51 -8.59 -4.11 -6.45
CA THR A 51 -8.89 -2.82 -7.07
C THR A 51 -7.81 -1.82 -6.72
N ILE A 52 -7.33 -1.08 -7.72
CA ILE A 52 -6.35 -0.02 -7.58
C ILE A 52 -7.01 1.34 -7.82
N GLY A 53 -6.76 2.32 -6.96
CA GLY A 53 -7.30 3.68 -7.06
C GLY A 53 -6.63 4.53 -8.13
N GLU A 54 -5.48 4.11 -8.63
CA GLU A 54 -4.68 4.77 -9.65
C GLU A 54 -4.36 3.78 -10.77
N LYS A 55 -3.98 4.30 -11.95
CA LYS A 55 -3.62 3.46 -13.08
C LYS A 55 -2.14 3.12 -13.10
N VAL A 56 -1.82 1.90 -13.52
CA VAL A 56 -0.45 1.55 -13.88
C VAL A 56 -0.08 2.29 -15.18
N GLN A 57 0.94 3.13 -15.09
CA GLN A 57 1.41 3.95 -16.22
C GLN A 57 2.57 3.26 -16.95
N PHE A 58 2.52 3.34 -18.28
CA PHE A 58 3.53 2.81 -19.18
C PHE A 58 4.07 3.92 -20.09
N ALA A 59 5.29 3.71 -20.59
CA ALA A 59 5.80 4.56 -21.67
C ALA A 59 4.91 4.44 -22.92
N THR A 60 4.80 5.51 -23.68
CA THR A 60 3.92 5.59 -24.86
C THR A 60 4.24 4.47 -25.85
N GLY A 61 3.22 3.73 -26.27
CA GLY A 61 3.36 2.61 -27.20
C GLY A 61 4.17 1.42 -26.69
N SER A 62 4.49 1.36 -25.38
CA SER A 62 5.39 0.40 -24.77
C SER A 62 4.75 -0.37 -23.62
N SER A 63 5.39 -1.47 -23.23
CA SER A 63 5.11 -2.23 -22.02
C SER A 63 6.04 -1.87 -20.86
N GLN A 64 6.92 -0.88 -21.02
CA GLN A 64 7.80 -0.40 -19.97
C GLN A 64 6.99 0.35 -18.91
N ILE A 65 7.01 -0.15 -17.68
CA ILE A 65 6.35 0.46 -16.52
C ILE A 65 7.11 1.74 -16.14
N LEU A 66 6.39 2.83 -15.94
CA LEU A 66 6.99 4.08 -15.48
C LEU A 66 7.22 4.06 -13.96
N PRO A 67 8.32 4.67 -13.45
CA PRO A 67 8.69 4.67 -12.04
C PRO A 67 7.59 5.15 -11.09
N VAL A 68 6.73 6.07 -11.55
CA VAL A 68 5.58 6.58 -10.77
C VAL A 68 4.62 5.46 -10.34
N SER A 69 4.58 4.33 -11.05
CA SER A 69 3.70 3.19 -10.75
C SER A 69 4.34 2.15 -9.83
N PHE A 70 5.64 2.25 -9.54
CA PHE A 70 6.31 1.23 -8.73
C PHE A 70 5.74 1.14 -7.31
N GLY A 71 5.48 2.30 -6.66
CA GLY A 71 4.90 2.30 -5.32
C GLY A 71 3.50 1.66 -5.26
N LEU A 72 2.67 1.88 -6.29
CA LEU A 72 1.36 1.24 -6.41
C LEU A 72 1.50 -0.30 -6.56
N LEU A 73 2.42 -0.74 -7.41
CA LEU A 73 2.67 -2.17 -7.63
C LEU A 73 3.32 -2.85 -6.42
N ASP A 74 4.12 -2.13 -5.63
CA ASP A 74 4.64 -2.61 -4.35
C ASP A 74 3.51 -2.87 -3.35
N GLU A 75 2.48 -2.01 -3.31
CA GLU A 75 1.29 -2.23 -2.50
C GLU A 75 0.49 -3.46 -2.97
N VAL A 76 0.33 -3.65 -4.29
CA VAL A 76 -0.31 -4.85 -4.85
C VAL A 76 0.47 -6.11 -4.47
N ALA A 77 1.80 -6.10 -4.59
CA ALA A 77 2.65 -7.22 -4.20
C ALA A 77 2.50 -7.53 -2.71
N LYS A 78 2.46 -6.50 -1.86
CA LYS A 78 2.22 -6.66 -0.42
C LYS A 78 0.86 -7.28 -0.13
N VAL A 79 -0.21 -6.83 -0.79
CA VAL A 79 -1.55 -7.43 -0.64
C VAL A 79 -1.52 -8.91 -0.99
N LEU A 80 -0.81 -9.31 -2.06
CA LEU A 80 -0.70 -10.70 -2.47
C LEU A 80 0.14 -11.55 -1.51
N THR A 81 1.22 -11.00 -0.94
CA THR A 81 2.06 -11.70 0.04
C THR A 81 1.37 -11.84 1.38
N ASP A 82 0.66 -10.82 1.83
CA ASP A 82 -0.11 -10.85 3.08
C ASP A 82 -1.36 -11.75 2.99
N ASN A 83 -1.79 -12.11 1.78
CA ASN A 83 -2.99 -12.91 1.53
C ASN A 83 -2.67 -14.22 0.77
N PRO A 84 -2.00 -15.19 1.43
CA PRO A 84 -1.63 -16.45 0.80
C PRO A 84 -2.84 -17.32 0.36
N GLN A 85 -4.03 -17.07 0.91
CA GLN A 85 -5.28 -17.70 0.47
C GLN A 85 -5.67 -17.31 -0.96
N ILE A 86 -5.18 -16.20 -1.52
CA ILE A 86 -5.32 -15.89 -2.93
C ILE A 86 -4.33 -16.78 -3.68
N GLU A 87 -4.81 -17.91 -4.17
CA GLU A 87 -3.96 -18.90 -4.82
C GLU A 87 -3.55 -18.49 -6.24
N GLN A 88 -4.43 -17.79 -6.96
CA GLN A 88 -4.13 -17.34 -8.32
C GLN A 88 -4.88 -16.06 -8.67
N ILE A 89 -4.16 -15.10 -9.26
CA ILE A 89 -4.71 -13.91 -9.91
C ILE A 89 -4.45 -13.94 -11.41
N GLN A 90 -5.29 -13.24 -12.15
CA GLN A 90 -5.08 -12.91 -13.56
C GLN A 90 -4.84 -11.41 -13.67
N VAL A 91 -3.68 -11.02 -14.19
CA VAL A 91 -3.35 -9.65 -14.55
C VAL A 91 -3.84 -9.43 -15.97
N GLU A 92 -4.83 -8.55 -16.14
CA GLU A 92 -5.47 -8.28 -17.43
C GLU A 92 -5.06 -6.93 -17.98
N GLY A 93 -4.52 -6.93 -19.20
CA GLY A 93 -4.16 -5.71 -19.92
C GLY A 93 -5.25 -5.34 -20.93
N HIS A 94 -5.61 -4.05 -20.96
CA HIS A 94 -6.60 -3.48 -21.87
C HIS A 94 -6.05 -2.26 -22.58
N THR A 95 -6.56 -1.98 -23.77
CA THR A 95 -6.27 -0.78 -24.56
C THR A 95 -7.57 -0.08 -24.95
N ASP A 96 -7.44 1.13 -25.45
CA ASP A 96 -8.50 1.74 -26.25
C ASP A 96 -8.56 1.13 -27.66
N SER A 97 -9.49 1.62 -28.48
CA SER A 97 -9.69 1.16 -29.87
C SER A 97 -8.75 1.80 -30.89
N THR A 98 -7.77 2.62 -30.46
CA THR A 98 -6.87 3.31 -31.39
C THR A 98 -5.87 2.32 -32.00
N GLY A 99 -5.79 2.27 -33.31
CA GLY A 99 -4.91 1.35 -34.04
C GLY A 99 -5.57 -0.01 -34.34
N THR A 100 -4.75 -1.00 -34.67
CA THR A 100 -5.27 -2.34 -35.01
C THR A 100 -5.48 -3.21 -33.78
N ALA A 101 -6.54 -4.01 -33.78
CA ALA A 101 -6.83 -4.93 -32.68
C ALA A 101 -5.67 -5.91 -32.40
N GLN A 102 -4.97 -6.34 -33.46
CA GLN A 102 -3.85 -7.28 -33.33
C GLN A 102 -2.67 -6.64 -32.57
N ILE A 103 -2.30 -5.40 -32.92
CA ILE A 103 -1.23 -4.65 -32.22
C ILE A 103 -1.63 -4.42 -30.76
N ASN A 104 -2.88 -4.01 -30.53
CA ASN A 104 -3.40 -3.73 -29.20
C ASN A 104 -3.46 -4.99 -28.31
N ARG A 105 -3.85 -6.14 -28.85
CA ARG A 105 -3.79 -7.42 -28.11
C ARG A 105 -2.35 -7.78 -27.71
N LYS A 106 -1.40 -7.63 -28.64
CA LYS A 106 0.02 -7.87 -28.33
C LYS A 106 0.55 -6.90 -27.28
N LEU A 107 0.26 -5.61 -27.41
CA LEU A 107 0.70 -4.58 -26.47
C LEU A 107 0.10 -4.81 -25.08
N SER A 108 -1.19 -5.10 -24.98
CA SER A 108 -1.86 -5.38 -23.70
C SER A 108 -1.33 -6.64 -23.03
N GLN A 109 -1.01 -7.69 -23.81
CA GLN A 109 -0.37 -8.90 -23.31
C GLN A 109 1.02 -8.58 -22.72
N GLN A 110 1.85 -7.85 -23.44
CA GLN A 110 3.18 -7.46 -22.97
C GLN A 110 3.11 -6.58 -21.72
N ARG A 111 2.13 -5.68 -21.61
CA ARG A 111 1.91 -4.87 -20.40
C ARG A 111 1.54 -5.73 -19.19
N ALA A 112 0.62 -6.68 -19.37
CA ALA A 112 0.25 -7.61 -18.30
C ALA A 112 1.45 -8.48 -17.87
N GLU A 113 2.28 -8.93 -18.80
CA GLU A 113 3.51 -9.68 -18.53
C GLU A 113 4.55 -8.84 -17.79
N SER A 114 4.72 -7.57 -18.15
CA SER A 114 5.63 -6.64 -17.45
C SER A 114 5.20 -6.42 -16.00
N VAL A 115 3.91 -6.24 -15.76
CA VAL A 115 3.37 -6.13 -14.39
C VAL A 115 3.57 -7.42 -13.62
N MET A 116 3.28 -8.57 -14.20
CA MET A 116 3.52 -9.88 -13.57
C MET A 116 5.01 -10.07 -13.23
N GLY A 117 5.92 -9.70 -14.14
CA GLY A 117 7.37 -9.73 -13.91
C GLY A 117 7.81 -8.83 -12.76
N TYR A 118 7.24 -7.63 -12.68
CA TYR A 118 7.50 -6.72 -11.57
C TYR A 118 7.02 -7.30 -10.23
N LEU A 119 5.80 -7.82 -10.16
CA LEU A 119 5.26 -8.44 -8.94
C LEU A 119 6.10 -9.66 -8.52
N ALA A 120 6.59 -10.45 -9.49
CA ALA A 120 7.49 -11.57 -9.22
C ALA A 120 8.82 -11.10 -8.60
N SER A 121 9.39 -9.99 -9.08
CA SER A 121 10.60 -9.39 -8.51
C SER A 121 10.40 -8.88 -7.07
N LYS A 122 9.14 -8.66 -6.66
CA LYS A 122 8.74 -8.26 -5.29
C LYS A 122 8.34 -9.46 -4.42
N GLY A 123 8.61 -10.68 -4.85
CA GLY A 123 8.41 -11.89 -4.06
C GLY A 123 7.07 -12.60 -4.25
N VAL A 124 6.23 -12.17 -5.18
CA VAL A 124 5.00 -12.90 -5.53
C VAL A 124 5.36 -14.09 -6.42
N ALA A 125 5.05 -15.31 -5.98
CA ALA A 125 5.36 -16.51 -6.77
C ALA A 125 4.70 -16.47 -8.15
N ALA A 126 5.46 -16.71 -9.22
CA ALA A 126 4.96 -16.67 -10.60
C ALA A 126 3.81 -17.66 -10.84
N SER A 127 3.79 -18.79 -10.14
CA SER A 127 2.70 -19.77 -10.20
C SER A 127 1.35 -19.23 -9.72
N ARG A 128 1.35 -18.15 -8.92
CA ARG A 128 0.15 -17.46 -8.43
C ARG A 128 -0.39 -16.42 -9.41
N MET A 129 0.25 -16.24 -10.56
CA MET A 129 -0.09 -15.17 -11.50
C MET A 129 -0.25 -15.70 -12.91
N LYS A 130 -1.21 -15.13 -13.63
CA LYS A 130 -1.37 -15.29 -15.09
C LYS A 130 -1.47 -13.92 -15.72
N ALA A 131 -0.84 -13.72 -16.87
CA ALA A 131 -0.97 -12.50 -17.66
C ALA A 131 -1.88 -12.75 -18.86
N LYS A 132 -2.81 -11.82 -19.14
CA LYS A 132 -3.70 -11.90 -20.30
C LYS A 132 -3.97 -10.52 -20.88
N GLY A 133 -3.68 -10.36 -22.16
CA GLY A 133 -4.02 -9.17 -22.94
C GLY A 133 -5.34 -9.33 -23.67
N PHE A 134 -6.25 -8.41 -23.46
CA PHE A 134 -7.53 -8.35 -24.16
C PHE A 134 -7.54 -7.30 -25.28
N GLY A 135 -6.53 -6.41 -25.34
CA GLY A 135 -6.56 -5.31 -26.29
C GLY A 135 -7.83 -4.46 -26.10
N PRO A 136 -8.54 -4.11 -27.21
CA PRO A 136 -9.72 -3.28 -27.15
C PRO A 136 -11.03 -4.08 -26.92
N ASP A 137 -10.97 -5.40 -26.74
CA ASP A 137 -12.13 -6.27 -26.77
C ASP A 137 -13.07 -6.13 -25.56
N ARG A 138 -12.60 -5.51 -24.47
CA ARG A 138 -13.35 -5.31 -23.22
C ARG A 138 -13.36 -3.86 -22.77
N PRO A 139 -14.04 -2.97 -23.50
CA PRO A 139 -14.14 -1.57 -23.10
C PRO A 139 -15.05 -1.44 -21.87
N ILE A 140 -14.72 -0.50 -20.99
CA ILE A 140 -15.54 -0.09 -19.83
C ILE A 140 -16.13 1.31 -20.02
N ALA A 141 -15.69 2.02 -21.04
CA ALA A 141 -16.14 3.37 -21.39
C ALA A 141 -16.15 3.56 -22.91
N ASP A 142 -16.81 4.63 -23.36
CA ASP A 142 -16.95 4.94 -24.77
C ASP A 142 -15.62 5.32 -25.42
N ASN A 143 -15.21 4.56 -26.43
CA ASN A 143 -14.00 4.81 -27.21
C ASN A 143 -14.12 6.02 -28.18
N ALA A 144 -15.29 6.63 -28.33
CA ALA A 144 -15.44 7.85 -29.11
C ALA A 144 -14.89 9.09 -28.41
N THR A 145 -14.75 9.05 -27.09
CA THR A 145 -14.24 10.16 -26.27
C THR A 145 -12.83 9.91 -25.76
N ASP A 146 -12.03 10.96 -25.62
CA ASP A 146 -10.67 10.82 -25.07
C ASP A 146 -10.69 10.37 -23.61
N ALA A 147 -11.67 10.83 -22.83
CA ALA A 147 -11.87 10.39 -21.46
C ALA A 147 -12.20 8.89 -21.37
N GLY A 148 -13.07 8.39 -22.28
CA GLY A 148 -13.40 6.97 -22.32
C GLY A 148 -12.23 6.11 -22.80
N LYS A 149 -11.49 6.55 -23.82
CA LYS A 149 -10.24 5.88 -24.23
C LYS A 149 -9.26 5.79 -23.08
N GLU A 150 -9.11 6.88 -22.32
CA GLU A 150 -8.25 6.87 -21.14
C GLU A 150 -8.72 5.84 -20.12
N GLN A 151 -10.02 5.70 -19.86
CA GLN A 151 -10.54 4.67 -18.95
C GLN A 151 -10.28 3.26 -19.47
N ASN A 152 -10.33 3.05 -20.77
CA ASN A 152 -10.08 1.74 -21.39
C ASN A 152 -8.61 1.32 -21.33
N ARG A 153 -7.67 2.26 -21.33
CA ARG A 153 -6.23 1.99 -21.12
C ARG A 153 -5.95 1.68 -19.66
N ARG A 154 -6.08 0.41 -19.25
CA ARG A 154 -5.96 -0.02 -17.86
C ARG A 154 -5.34 -1.41 -17.70
N VAL A 155 -4.95 -1.69 -16.47
CA VAL A 155 -4.62 -3.05 -15.99
C VAL A 155 -5.56 -3.41 -14.86
N GLU A 156 -6.05 -4.63 -14.86
CA GLU A 156 -6.90 -5.19 -13.81
C GLU A 156 -6.23 -6.40 -13.15
N PHE A 157 -6.54 -6.63 -11.88
CA PHE A 157 -6.05 -7.78 -11.10
C PHE A 157 -7.24 -8.58 -10.61
N ASN A 158 -7.59 -9.64 -11.33
CA ASN A 158 -8.74 -10.48 -11.05
C ASN A 158 -8.33 -11.75 -10.31
N ILE A 159 -9.01 -12.07 -9.20
CA ILE A 159 -8.77 -13.29 -8.44
C ILE A 159 -9.48 -14.43 -9.17
N VAL A 160 -8.72 -15.40 -9.66
CA VAL A 160 -9.24 -16.56 -10.40
C VAL A 160 -9.28 -17.83 -9.56
N LYS A 161 -8.51 -17.87 -8.47
CA LYS A 161 -8.55 -18.97 -7.50
C LYS A 161 -8.23 -18.46 -6.09
N GLN A 162 -9.09 -18.78 -5.14
CA GLN A 162 -8.95 -18.43 -3.74
C GLN A 162 -9.33 -19.62 -2.86
N GLY A 163 -8.46 -19.94 -1.90
CA GLY A 163 -8.74 -20.89 -0.84
C GLY A 163 -9.54 -20.27 0.31
N PRO A 164 -9.95 -21.05 1.30
CA PRO A 164 -10.65 -20.56 2.48
C PRO A 164 -9.78 -19.55 3.24
N LYS A 165 -10.39 -18.46 3.73
CA LYS A 165 -9.70 -17.53 4.64
C LYS A 165 -9.28 -18.30 5.91
N LYS A 166 -7.99 -18.28 6.25
CA LYS A 166 -7.55 -18.76 7.56
C LYS A 166 -8.11 -17.82 8.62
N THR A 167 -9.14 -18.26 9.33
CA THR A 167 -9.58 -17.61 10.56
C THR A 167 -8.52 -17.91 11.63
N VAL A 168 -7.74 -16.91 12.03
CA VAL A 168 -6.88 -17.02 13.20
C VAL A 168 -7.83 -16.97 14.40
N VAL A 169 -8.16 -18.12 14.97
CA VAL A 169 -8.78 -18.18 16.31
C VAL A 169 -7.68 -17.73 17.26
N ARG A 170 -7.85 -16.58 17.88
CA ARG A 170 -7.06 -16.21 19.05
C ARG A 170 -7.68 -16.98 20.21
N ASP A 171 -6.95 -17.93 20.71
CA ASP A 171 -7.23 -18.51 22.01
C ASP A 171 -6.89 -17.42 23.05
N ASP A 172 -7.93 -16.85 23.67
CA ASP A 172 -7.82 -15.92 24.81
C ASP A 172 -7.55 -16.71 26.10
#